data_df5aa4b1c767148d28e0fa92c3d711ff
#
_entry.id   df5aa4b1c767148d28e0fa92c3d711ff
#
_cell.length_a   1.000
_cell.length_b   1.000
_cell.length_c   1.000
_cell.angle_alpha   90.00
_cell.angle_beta   90.00
_cell.angle_gamma   90.00
#
_symmetry.space_group_name_H-M   'P 1'
#
loop_
_entity.id
_entity.type
_entity.pdbx_description
1 polymer ?
#
loop_
_entity_poly.entity_id
_entity_poly.type
_entity_poly.pdbx_seq_one_letter_code
_entity_poly.pdbx_strand_id
1 'polypeptide(L)'
;MKNNSLKIFCTAFLLLVCISMKAQSNFTSRQIGIGVVVEDMDRSLDFYINTLGMVKTGSFTINEDFGNRSGLTGGTAVLVNILKVENSPEATDWKLMSFGKKSTHPAQKVIQDDTGMQYITFQVKSLKPILDRLAQRQIPLLGNSPILLNKDAHFVLVQDPDGTFVELIGPLN
;
A
#
# COMPACT_ATOMS: atom_id res chain seq x y z
N MET A 1 15.06 46.12 -40.16
CA MET A 1 15.20 44.66 -40.11
C MET A 1 16.00 44.10 -38.92
N LYS A 2 16.67 44.89 -38.07
CA LYS A 2 17.48 44.40 -36.92
C LYS A 2 16.70 44.00 -35.65
N ASN A 3 15.45 44.47 -35.47
CA ASN A 3 14.71 44.22 -34.22
C ASN A 3 13.98 42.87 -34.15
N ASN A 4 13.70 42.21 -35.28
CA ASN A 4 12.97 40.94 -35.25
C ASN A 4 13.85 39.75 -34.90
N SER A 5 15.13 39.76 -35.30
CA SER A 5 16.07 38.69 -34.99
C SER A 5 16.34 38.61 -33.47
N LEU A 6 16.46 39.75 -32.79
CA LEU A 6 16.70 39.83 -31.35
C LEU A 6 15.49 39.32 -30.56
N LYS A 7 14.26 39.65 -31.01
CA LYS A 7 13.02 39.13 -30.37
C LYS A 7 12.89 37.63 -30.53
N ILE A 8 13.18 37.08 -31.70
CA ILE A 8 13.16 35.64 -31.96
C ILE A 8 14.21 34.91 -31.11
N PHE A 9 15.40 35.49 -30.96
CA PHE A 9 16.47 34.90 -30.11
C PHE A 9 16.12 34.90 -28.62
N CYS A 10 15.52 35.99 -28.11
CA CYS A 10 15.03 36.05 -26.73
C CYS A 10 13.88 35.08 -26.48
N THR A 11 12.95 34.93 -27.42
CA THR A 11 11.81 33.99 -27.27
C THR A 11 12.28 32.54 -27.32
N ALA A 12 13.24 32.19 -28.19
CA ALA A 12 13.84 30.87 -28.28
C ALA A 12 14.65 30.54 -27.03
N PHE A 13 15.39 31.51 -26.46
CA PHE A 13 16.13 31.32 -25.21
C PHE A 13 15.20 31.13 -24.00
N LEU A 14 14.08 31.87 -23.93
CA LEU A 14 13.09 31.72 -22.88
C LEU A 14 12.40 30.33 -22.94
N LEU A 15 12.10 29.82 -24.13
CA LEU A 15 11.57 28.47 -24.35
C LEU A 15 12.57 27.37 -23.96
N LEU A 16 13.86 27.55 -24.22
CA LEU A 16 14.89 26.59 -23.83
C LEU A 16 15.03 26.47 -22.30
N VAL A 17 14.89 27.59 -21.56
CA VAL A 17 15.00 27.64 -20.11
C VAL A 17 13.79 26.94 -19.44
N CYS A 18 12.62 26.99 -20.06
CA CYS A 18 11.42 26.30 -19.52
C CYS A 18 11.48 24.75 -19.59
N ILE A 19 12.33 24.18 -20.46
CA ILE A 19 12.44 22.72 -20.64
C ILE A 19 13.31 22.07 -19.54
N SER A 20 14.07 22.86 -18.77
CA SER A 20 15.08 22.33 -17.82
C SER A 20 14.63 22.25 -16.36
N MET A 21 13.39 22.62 -16.00
CA MET A 21 12.88 22.44 -14.64
C MET A 21 12.37 21.01 -14.43
N LYS A 22 13.26 20.03 -14.47
CA LYS A 22 12.98 18.75 -13.82
C LYS A 22 12.98 19.02 -12.32
N ALA A 23 11.82 18.88 -11.69
CA ALA A 23 11.74 18.86 -10.24
C ALA A 23 12.72 17.76 -9.76
N GLN A 24 13.76 18.16 -9.05
CA GLN A 24 14.78 17.24 -8.55
C GLN A 24 14.13 16.46 -7.41
N SER A 25 13.81 15.20 -7.67
CA SER A 25 13.25 14.31 -6.65
C SER A 25 14.33 14.01 -5.61
N ASN A 26 14.04 14.27 -4.34
CA ASN A 26 14.91 13.89 -3.22
C ASN A 26 14.74 12.42 -2.83
N PHE A 27 13.85 11.67 -3.49
CA PHE A 27 13.66 10.26 -3.25
C PHE A 27 14.69 9.42 -3.99
N THR A 28 15.35 8.52 -3.29
CA THR A 28 16.33 7.57 -3.85
C THR A 28 15.68 6.34 -4.47
N SER A 29 14.40 6.10 -4.17
CA SER A 29 13.60 4.98 -4.66
C SER A 29 12.18 5.41 -4.96
N ARG A 30 11.52 4.69 -5.88
CA ARG A 30 10.07 4.79 -6.12
C ARG A 30 9.29 3.89 -5.17
N GLN A 31 9.97 2.96 -4.51
CA GLN A 31 9.38 2.04 -3.55
C GLN A 31 9.04 2.78 -2.26
N ILE A 32 7.89 2.48 -1.70
CA ILE A 32 7.47 2.90 -0.37
C ILE A 32 7.49 1.68 0.55
N GLY A 33 7.84 1.88 1.83
CA GLY A 33 7.65 0.88 2.87
C GLY A 33 6.53 1.32 3.80
N ILE A 34 5.53 0.48 4.00
CA ILE A 34 4.39 0.74 4.88
C ILE A 34 4.49 -0.19 6.08
N GLY A 35 4.56 0.40 7.29
CA GLY A 35 4.56 -0.36 8.54
C GLY A 35 3.14 -0.53 9.07
N VAL A 36 2.77 -1.76 9.42
CA VAL A 36 1.45 -2.12 9.94
C VAL A 36 1.63 -2.89 11.23
N VAL A 37 1.03 -2.38 12.30
CA VAL A 37 0.98 -3.09 13.58
C VAL A 37 -0.29 -3.92 13.60
N VAL A 38 -0.13 -5.24 13.78
CA VAL A 38 -1.23 -6.20 13.78
C VAL A 38 -1.40 -6.83 15.17
N GLU A 39 -2.63 -7.16 15.53
CA GLU A 39 -2.94 -7.82 16.80
C GLU A 39 -2.33 -9.23 16.83
N ASP A 40 -2.61 -10.03 15.79
CA ASP A 40 -2.18 -11.41 15.64
C ASP A 40 -1.41 -11.60 14.33
N MET A 41 -0.12 -11.90 14.45
CA MET A 41 0.78 -12.06 13.31
C MET A 41 0.38 -13.24 12.41
N ASP A 42 0.04 -14.37 12.98
CA ASP A 42 -0.26 -15.58 12.21
C ASP A 42 -1.56 -15.40 11.40
N ARG A 43 -2.56 -14.79 12.02
CA ARG A 43 -3.84 -14.44 11.36
C ARG A 43 -3.64 -13.44 10.21
N SER A 44 -2.80 -12.45 10.42
CA SER A 44 -2.53 -11.44 9.39
C SER A 44 -1.66 -12.01 8.26
N LEU A 45 -0.66 -12.83 8.56
CA LEU A 45 0.13 -13.53 7.54
C LEU A 45 -0.76 -14.47 6.72
N ASP A 46 -1.67 -15.21 7.35
CA ASP A 46 -2.62 -16.08 6.64
C ASP A 46 -3.53 -15.29 5.68
N PHE A 47 -4.03 -14.14 6.13
CA PHE A 47 -4.84 -13.25 5.28
C PHE A 47 -4.05 -12.73 4.09
N TYR A 48 -2.91 -12.10 4.32
CA TYR A 48 -2.15 -11.45 3.25
C TYR A 48 -1.49 -12.45 2.30
N ILE A 49 -0.98 -13.57 2.79
CA ILE A 49 -0.30 -14.58 1.95
C ILE A 49 -1.31 -15.55 1.35
N ASN A 50 -2.09 -16.23 2.18
CA ASN A 50 -2.90 -17.36 1.73
C ASN A 50 -4.26 -16.92 1.18
N THR A 51 -4.77 -15.73 1.54
CA THR A 51 -6.04 -15.21 1.00
C THR A 51 -5.77 -14.26 -0.16
N LEU A 52 -4.96 -13.21 0.02
CA LEU A 52 -4.70 -12.23 -1.03
C LEU A 52 -3.65 -12.72 -2.05
N GLY A 53 -2.68 -13.53 -1.63
CA GLY A 53 -1.64 -14.08 -2.50
C GLY A 53 -0.34 -13.26 -2.51
N MET A 54 -0.09 -12.46 -1.47
CA MET A 54 1.21 -11.80 -1.30
C MET A 54 2.32 -12.81 -0.97
N VAL A 55 3.55 -12.41 -1.19
CA VAL A 55 4.74 -13.23 -0.89
C VAL A 55 5.55 -12.61 0.24
N LYS A 56 6.00 -13.43 1.20
CA LYS A 56 6.96 -13.02 2.20
C LYS A 56 8.34 -13.01 1.58
N THR A 57 8.98 -11.83 1.55
CA THR A 57 10.29 -11.64 0.91
C THR A 57 11.43 -11.49 1.90
N GLY A 58 11.13 -11.31 3.19
CA GLY A 58 12.15 -11.19 4.21
C GLY A 58 11.59 -10.89 5.59
N SER A 59 12.50 -10.72 6.55
CA SER A 59 12.20 -10.24 7.88
C SER A 59 13.45 -9.63 8.52
N PHE A 60 13.24 -8.74 9.47
CA PHE A 60 14.31 -8.18 10.32
C PHE A 60 13.76 -7.85 11.71
N THR A 61 14.67 -7.67 12.66
CA THR A 61 14.29 -7.29 14.03
C THR A 61 14.66 -5.83 14.28
N ILE A 62 13.70 -5.05 14.76
CA ILE A 62 13.96 -3.78 15.41
C ILE A 62 14.37 -4.12 16.84
N ASN A 63 15.64 -3.89 17.19
CA ASN A 63 16.14 -4.16 18.53
C ASN A 63 15.79 -3.00 19.49
N GLU A 64 15.97 -3.24 20.80
CA GLU A 64 15.64 -2.28 21.86
C GLU A 64 16.41 -0.95 21.71
N ASP A 65 17.71 -1.01 21.44
CA ASP A 65 18.55 0.19 21.29
C ASP A 65 18.08 1.07 20.14
N PHE A 66 17.90 0.49 18.95
CA PHE A 66 17.37 1.23 17.80
C PHE A 66 15.95 1.74 18.05
N GLY A 67 15.07 0.90 18.60
CA GLY A 67 13.68 1.26 18.91
C GLY A 67 13.57 2.43 19.88
N ASN A 68 14.48 2.51 20.85
CA ASN A 68 14.55 3.60 21.79
C ASN A 68 15.14 4.88 21.17
N ARG A 69 16.30 4.77 20.53
CA ARG A 69 17.01 5.92 19.93
C ARG A 69 16.25 6.59 18.79
N SER A 70 15.55 5.79 17.97
CA SER A 70 14.72 6.29 16.87
C SER A 70 13.36 6.84 17.32
N GLY A 71 12.93 6.50 18.55
CA GLY A 71 11.58 6.81 19.04
C GLY A 71 10.49 5.90 18.44
N LEU A 72 10.87 4.89 17.60
CA LEU A 72 9.90 4.11 16.82
C LEU A 72 9.07 3.14 17.67
N THR A 73 9.72 2.44 18.62
CA THR A 73 9.05 1.43 19.46
C THR A 73 9.20 1.68 20.97
N GLY A 74 9.82 2.80 21.36
CA GLY A 74 10.06 3.12 22.76
C GLY A 74 10.90 2.04 23.48
N GLY A 75 11.83 1.40 22.75
CA GLY A 75 12.70 0.36 23.28
C GLY A 75 12.10 -1.04 23.29
N THR A 76 10.91 -1.25 22.74
CA THR A 76 10.35 -2.61 22.59
C THR A 76 10.91 -3.26 21.33
N ALA A 77 11.60 -4.39 21.47
CA ALA A 77 12.08 -5.18 20.33
C ALA A 77 10.89 -5.83 19.60
N VAL A 78 10.95 -5.88 18.26
CA VAL A 78 9.88 -6.48 17.45
C VAL A 78 10.43 -7.09 16.16
N LEU A 79 9.91 -8.27 15.80
CA LEU A 79 10.14 -8.88 14.48
C LEU A 79 9.22 -8.25 13.45
N VAL A 80 9.81 -7.78 12.36
CA VAL A 80 9.10 -7.23 11.19
C VAL A 80 9.13 -8.26 10.06
N ASN A 81 7.96 -8.65 9.57
CA ASN A 81 7.82 -9.49 8.38
C ASN A 81 7.54 -8.60 7.16
N ILE A 82 8.29 -8.80 6.08
CA ILE A 82 8.13 -8.04 4.83
C ILE A 82 7.36 -8.88 3.83
N LEU A 83 6.21 -8.35 3.41
CA LEU A 83 5.39 -8.91 2.35
C LEU A 83 5.41 -7.99 1.13
N LYS A 84 5.27 -8.58 -0.06
CA LYS A 84 5.14 -7.86 -1.33
C LYS A 84 4.08 -8.52 -2.20
N VAL A 85 3.50 -7.77 -3.14
CA VAL A 85 2.58 -8.35 -4.15
C VAL A 85 3.30 -9.29 -5.12
N GLU A 86 4.61 -9.08 -5.30
CA GLU A 86 5.53 -9.95 -6.06
C GLU A 86 6.95 -9.77 -5.52
N ASN A 87 7.81 -10.76 -5.74
CA ASN A 87 9.22 -10.67 -5.34
C ASN A 87 10.03 -9.80 -6.31
N SER A 88 9.77 -8.50 -6.27
CA SER A 88 10.42 -7.47 -7.09
C SER A 88 10.99 -6.36 -6.21
N PRO A 89 12.17 -5.79 -6.55
CA PRO A 89 12.72 -4.65 -5.84
C PRO A 89 11.86 -3.38 -5.94
N GLU A 90 11.03 -3.25 -6.97
CA GLU A 90 10.13 -2.10 -7.16
C GLU A 90 8.81 -2.23 -6.39
N ALA A 91 8.44 -3.45 -5.96
CA ALA A 91 7.20 -3.68 -5.22
C ALA A 91 7.26 -3.08 -3.82
N THR A 92 6.17 -2.41 -3.42
CA THR A 92 6.01 -1.82 -2.08
C THR A 92 6.23 -2.85 -0.97
N ASP A 93 7.02 -2.49 0.05
CA ASP A 93 7.17 -3.28 1.26
C ASP A 93 5.96 -3.10 2.18
N TRP A 94 5.20 -4.16 2.41
CA TRP A 94 4.17 -4.26 3.42
C TRP A 94 4.78 -4.93 4.66
N LYS A 95 5.06 -4.13 5.70
CA LYS A 95 5.85 -4.54 6.85
C LYS A 95 4.95 -4.81 8.04
N LEU A 96 4.68 -6.09 8.32
CA LEU A 96 3.85 -6.51 9.45
C LEU A 96 4.69 -6.67 10.71
N MET A 97 4.22 -6.15 11.83
CA MET A 97 4.81 -6.31 13.15
C MET A 97 3.71 -6.46 14.20
N SER A 98 3.94 -7.27 15.24
CA SER A 98 2.99 -7.44 16.33
C SER A 98 3.68 -7.24 17.68
N PHE A 99 3.01 -6.52 18.56
CA PHE A 99 3.39 -6.33 19.95
C PHE A 99 2.48 -7.12 20.89
N GLY A 100 1.63 -8.01 20.36
CA GLY A 100 0.66 -8.81 21.12
C GLY A 100 -0.41 -7.96 21.83
N LYS A 101 -0.68 -6.77 21.33
CA LYS A 101 -1.69 -5.87 21.88
C LYS A 101 -2.93 -5.85 21.00
N LYS A 102 -4.08 -5.87 21.65
CA LYS A 102 -5.37 -5.69 20.98
C LYS A 102 -5.53 -4.27 20.46
N SER A 103 -6.26 -4.14 19.37
CA SER A 103 -6.68 -2.84 18.87
C SER A 103 -7.50 -2.08 19.93
N THR A 104 -7.25 -0.78 20.04
CA THR A 104 -7.99 0.11 20.94
C THR A 104 -8.92 1.06 20.20
N HIS A 105 -8.84 1.11 18.86
CA HIS A 105 -9.80 1.90 18.07
C HIS A 105 -11.11 1.12 17.86
N PRO A 106 -12.25 1.81 17.73
CA PRO A 106 -13.53 1.17 17.44
C PRO A 106 -13.52 0.41 16.11
N ALA A 107 -14.34 -0.65 16.02
CA ALA A 107 -14.55 -1.33 14.75
C ALA A 107 -15.17 -0.36 13.73
N GLN A 108 -14.55 -0.25 12.58
CA GLN A 108 -14.98 0.64 11.48
C GLN A 108 -15.95 -0.11 10.57
N LYS A 109 -16.99 0.59 10.09
CA LYS A 109 -17.93 0.09 9.09
C LYS A 109 -17.71 0.72 7.73
N VAL A 110 -17.22 1.95 7.72
CA VAL A 110 -16.93 2.76 6.52
C VAL A 110 -15.65 3.57 6.74
N ILE A 111 -14.99 3.97 5.67
CA ILE A 111 -13.66 4.62 5.73
C ILE A 111 -13.63 5.97 6.49
N GLN A 112 -14.77 6.63 6.64
CA GLN A 112 -14.86 7.90 7.38
C GLN A 112 -15.13 7.73 8.88
N ASP A 113 -15.21 6.51 9.40
CA ASP A 113 -15.43 6.27 10.84
C ASP A 113 -14.19 6.62 11.68
N ASP A 114 -13.02 6.72 11.05
CA ASP A 114 -11.78 7.17 11.68
C ASP A 114 -10.93 7.98 10.70
N THR A 115 -9.85 8.59 11.19
CA THR A 115 -8.90 9.40 10.41
C THR A 115 -7.57 8.67 10.23
N GLY A 116 -6.77 9.09 9.26
CA GLY A 116 -5.47 8.51 8.95
C GLY A 116 -5.52 7.59 7.73
N MET A 117 -4.62 6.61 7.67
CA MET A 117 -4.59 5.64 6.58
C MET A 117 -5.71 4.62 6.78
N GLN A 118 -6.72 4.64 5.91
CA GLN A 118 -7.93 3.84 6.07
C GLN A 118 -7.94 2.59 5.20
N TYR A 119 -7.37 2.65 4.00
CA TYR A 119 -7.42 1.53 3.07
C TYR A 119 -6.17 1.39 2.22
N ILE A 120 -6.04 0.21 1.64
CA ILE A 120 -5.05 -0.10 0.61
C ILE A 120 -5.76 -0.69 -0.61
N THR A 121 -5.22 -0.40 -1.80
CA THR A 121 -5.77 -0.90 -3.05
C THR A 121 -4.79 -1.87 -3.72
N PHE A 122 -5.26 -3.06 -4.07
CA PHE A 122 -4.54 -4.02 -4.90
C PHE A 122 -5.18 -4.09 -6.28
N GLN A 123 -4.37 -3.81 -7.31
CA GLN A 123 -4.72 -4.08 -8.70
C GLN A 123 -4.38 -5.54 -9.00
N VAL A 124 -5.37 -6.34 -9.40
CA VAL A 124 -5.21 -7.77 -9.61
C VAL A 124 -5.51 -8.17 -11.05
N LYS A 125 -4.82 -9.21 -11.53
CA LYS A 125 -5.03 -9.75 -12.89
C LYS A 125 -6.38 -10.47 -13.02
N SER A 126 -6.88 -11.05 -11.91
CA SER A 126 -8.18 -11.72 -11.81
C SER A 126 -8.65 -11.67 -10.37
N LEU A 127 -9.91 -11.32 -10.16
CA LEU A 127 -10.57 -11.35 -8.84
C LEU A 127 -10.98 -12.76 -8.45
N LYS A 128 -11.29 -13.64 -9.43
CA LYS A 128 -11.87 -14.95 -9.15
C LYS A 128 -11.07 -15.79 -8.15
N PRO A 129 -9.75 -15.98 -8.27
CA PRO A 129 -9.01 -16.80 -7.30
C PRO A 129 -9.05 -16.24 -5.88
N ILE A 130 -9.10 -14.90 -5.74
CA ILE A 130 -9.17 -14.25 -4.43
C ILE A 130 -10.58 -14.39 -3.85
N LEU A 131 -11.62 -14.17 -4.65
CA LEU A 131 -13.02 -14.36 -4.24
C LEU A 131 -13.29 -15.79 -3.78
N ASP A 132 -12.75 -16.79 -4.49
CA ASP A 132 -12.89 -18.20 -4.10
C ASP A 132 -12.25 -18.45 -2.72
N ARG A 133 -11.05 -17.89 -2.44
CA ARG A 133 -10.39 -18.02 -1.14
C ARG A 133 -11.11 -17.25 -0.01
N LEU A 134 -11.61 -16.05 -0.31
CA LEU A 134 -12.43 -15.29 0.64
C LEU A 134 -13.68 -16.06 1.05
N ALA A 135 -14.38 -16.66 0.07
CA ALA A 135 -15.56 -17.48 0.32
C ALA A 135 -15.23 -18.74 1.15
N GLN A 136 -14.15 -19.47 0.80
CA GLN A 136 -13.70 -20.65 1.55
C GLN A 136 -13.35 -20.32 3.01
N ARG A 137 -12.84 -19.12 3.27
CA ARG A 137 -12.45 -18.66 4.60
C ARG A 137 -13.54 -17.89 5.32
N GLN A 138 -14.71 -17.78 4.72
CA GLN A 138 -15.87 -17.07 5.27
C GLN A 138 -15.57 -15.58 5.58
N ILE A 139 -14.68 -14.96 4.81
CA ILE A 139 -14.37 -13.53 4.90
C ILE A 139 -15.46 -12.77 4.14
N PRO A 140 -16.24 -11.90 4.80
CA PRO A 140 -17.35 -11.22 4.15
C PRO A 140 -16.86 -10.15 3.19
N LEU A 141 -17.54 -10.03 2.05
CA LEU A 141 -17.44 -8.89 1.18
C LEU A 141 -18.26 -7.73 1.77
N LEU A 142 -17.75 -6.51 1.67
CA LEU A 142 -18.45 -5.33 2.14
C LEU A 142 -19.30 -4.70 1.03
N GLY A 143 -20.39 -4.07 1.44
CA GLY A 143 -21.36 -3.48 0.51
C GLY A 143 -21.98 -4.53 -0.42
N ASN A 144 -22.21 -4.12 -1.66
CA ASN A 144 -22.75 -4.99 -2.71
C ASN A 144 -21.66 -5.51 -3.66
N SER A 145 -20.40 -5.61 -3.15
CA SER A 145 -19.30 -6.08 -4.00
C SER A 145 -19.50 -7.54 -4.47
N PRO A 146 -19.05 -7.90 -5.67
CA PRO A 146 -18.29 -7.11 -6.66
C PRO A 146 -19.14 -6.06 -7.37
N ILE A 147 -18.64 -4.82 -7.51
CA ILE A 147 -19.29 -3.71 -8.21
C ILE A 147 -18.53 -3.43 -9.51
N LEU A 148 -19.24 -3.34 -10.62
CA LEU A 148 -18.65 -2.97 -11.91
C LEU A 148 -18.15 -1.51 -11.86
N LEU A 149 -16.85 -1.30 -12.05
CA LEU A 149 -16.24 0.03 -12.12
C LEU A 149 -16.21 0.57 -13.56
N ASN A 150 -15.86 -0.31 -14.49
CA ASN A 150 -15.78 0.01 -15.91
C ASN A 150 -15.92 -1.28 -16.72
N LYS A 151 -15.74 -1.18 -18.04
CA LYS A 151 -15.93 -2.30 -18.98
C LYS A 151 -15.23 -3.60 -18.55
N ASP A 152 -14.03 -3.51 -17.95
CA ASP A 152 -13.14 -4.66 -17.76
C ASP A 152 -12.74 -4.87 -16.28
N ALA A 153 -13.20 -4.01 -15.36
CA ALA A 153 -12.79 -4.07 -13.98
C ALA A 153 -13.96 -3.98 -12.99
N HIS A 154 -13.88 -4.78 -11.96
CA HIS A 154 -14.77 -4.77 -10.81
C HIS A 154 -14.02 -4.34 -9.55
N PHE A 155 -14.77 -3.81 -8.61
CA PHE A 155 -14.33 -3.41 -7.29
C PHE A 155 -14.85 -4.39 -6.25
N VAL A 156 -13.99 -4.84 -5.37
CA VAL A 156 -14.32 -5.67 -4.21
C VAL A 156 -13.73 -5.01 -2.98
N LEU A 157 -14.50 -4.92 -1.92
CA LEU A 157 -14.06 -4.38 -0.64
C LEU A 157 -14.19 -5.46 0.44
N VAL A 158 -13.12 -5.63 1.22
CA VAL A 158 -13.08 -6.48 2.42
C VAL A 158 -12.34 -5.75 3.54
N GLN A 159 -12.31 -6.32 4.73
CA GLN A 159 -11.40 -5.89 5.79
C GLN A 159 -10.39 -6.98 6.08
N ASP A 160 -9.17 -6.56 6.43
CA ASP A 160 -8.16 -7.45 6.98
C ASP A 160 -8.54 -7.87 8.42
N PRO A 161 -7.77 -8.78 9.06
CA PRO A 161 -8.08 -9.23 10.41
C PRO A 161 -8.14 -8.13 11.48
N ASP A 162 -7.48 -7.00 11.27
CA ASP A 162 -7.45 -5.87 12.21
C ASP A 162 -8.39 -4.73 11.83
N GLY A 163 -9.19 -4.90 10.75
CA GLY A 163 -10.22 -3.96 10.32
C GLY A 163 -9.78 -2.96 9.25
N THR A 164 -8.53 -3.02 8.76
CA THR A 164 -8.08 -2.19 7.63
C THR A 164 -8.87 -2.53 6.38
N PHE A 165 -9.41 -1.54 5.70
CA PHE A 165 -10.11 -1.78 4.44
C PHE A 165 -9.14 -2.16 3.32
N VAL A 166 -9.52 -3.17 2.57
CA VAL A 166 -8.74 -3.69 1.44
C VAL A 166 -9.61 -3.66 0.20
N GLU A 167 -9.21 -2.83 -0.75
CA GLU A 167 -9.82 -2.74 -2.08
C GLU A 167 -9.09 -3.67 -3.04
N LEU A 168 -9.83 -4.47 -3.76
CA LEU A 168 -9.34 -5.33 -4.84
C LEU A 168 -9.99 -4.86 -6.15
N ILE A 169 -9.18 -4.52 -7.14
CA ILE A 169 -9.66 -4.02 -8.42
C ILE A 169 -9.08 -4.88 -9.54
N GLY A 170 -9.94 -5.42 -10.39
CA GLY A 170 -9.55 -6.22 -11.55
C GLY A 170 -10.73 -6.86 -12.26
N PRO A 171 -10.47 -7.62 -13.34
CA PRO A 171 -11.50 -8.42 -13.99
C PRO A 171 -11.98 -9.56 -13.08
N LEU A 172 -13.23 -10.01 -13.29
CA LEU A 172 -13.78 -11.16 -12.52
C LEU A 172 -13.15 -12.51 -12.92
N ASN A 173 -12.75 -12.64 -14.17
CA ASN A 173 -12.17 -13.84 -14.79
C ASN A 173 -10.64 -13.80 -14.84
#